data_55aa3b4f286cfa986800e89996c449da
#
_entry.id   55aa3b4f286cfa986800e89996c449da
#
_cell.length_a   1.000
_cell.length_b   1.000
_cell.length_c   1.000
_cell.angle_alpha   90.00
_cell.angle_beta   90.00
_cell.angle_gamma   90.00
#
_symmetry.space_group_name_H-M   'P 1'
#
loop_
_entity.id
_entity.type
_entity.pdbx_description
1 polymer ?
#
loop_
_entity_poly.entity_id
_entity_poly.type
_entity_poly.pdbx_seq_one_letter_code
_entity_poly.pdbx_strand_id
1 'polypeptide(L)'
;MVTSGSEHEVQAGIDEVANKTIECLVKNVPQDLPGVAFLSGGQSDVLATAHLDAMNKIGGFSWKLSFSYGRALQAAALKAWGGKSENVFIAQDELSHRAEMNKLASLGQWEKDLEER
;
A
#
# COMPACT_ATOMS: atom_id res chain seq x y z
N MET A 1 7.67 -4.26 3.99
CA MET A 1 8.04 -2.89 4.44
C MET A 1 8.58 -2.94 5.86
N VAL A 2 9.43 -2.01 6.21
CA VAL A 2 9.99 -1.88 7.56
C VAL A 2 8.99 -1.09 8.42
N THR A 3 8.14 -1.81 9.14
CA THR A 3 7.08 -1.22 9.96
C THR A 3 7.29 -1.57 11.43
N SER A 4 6.70 -0.79 12.33
CA SER A 4 6.67 -1.10 13.75
C SER A 4 5.83 -2.37 14.00
N GLY A 5 6.19 -3.15 15.02
CA GLY A 5 5.37 -4.28 15.45
C GLY A 5 3.94 -3.80 15.77
N SER A 6 2.95 -4.59 15.40
CA SER A 6 1.54 -4.18 15.51
C SER A 6 1.09 -3.86 16.93
N GLU A 7 1.75 -4.47 17.93
CA GLU A 7 1.44 -4.27 19.35
C GLU A 7 2.33 -3.25 20.04
N HIS A 8 3.28 -2.65 19.31
CA HIS A 8 4.13 -1.62 19.87
C HIS A 8 3.32 -0.34 20.10
N GLU A 9 3.51 0.29 21.27
CA GLU A 9 2.73 1.48 21.65
C GLU A 9 2.91 2.66 20.71
N VAL A 10 4.13 2.85 20.19
CA VAL A 10 4.46 3.94 19.29
C VAL A 10 4.65 3.39 17.89
N GLN A 11 3.78 3.79 16.97
CA GLN A 11 3.89 3.42 15.57
C GLN A 11 4.70 4.45 14.81
N ALA A 12 5.67 3.99 14.00
CA ALA A 12 6.47 4.86 13.16
C ALA A 12 5.56 5.59 12.14
N GLY A 13 5.88 6.84 11.84
CA GLY A 13 5.16 7.62 10.84
C GLY A 13 5.44 7.13 9.41
N ILE A 14 4.64 7.62 8.47
CA ILE A 14 4.70 7.22 7.06
C ILE A 14 6.09 7.47 6.47
N ASP A 15 6.66 8.63 6.70
CA ASP A 15 7.98 8.98 6.15
C ASP A 15 9.10 8.11 6.73
N GLU A 16 9.04 7.80 8.02
CA GLU A 16 10.02 6.93 8.65
C GLU A 16 9.95 5.51 8.07
N VAL A 17 8.77 4.95 7.93
CA VAL A 17 8.57 3.63 7.31
C VAL A 17 9.11 3.63 5.88
N ALA A 18 8.79 4.63 5.10
CA ALA A 18 9.24 4.74 3.71
C ALA A 18 10.76 4.85 3.63
N ASN A 19 11.37 5.73 4.41
CA ASN A 19 12.82 5.91 4.39
C ASN A 19 13.57 4.66 4.85
N LYS A 20 13.13 4.02 5.92
CA LYS A 20 13.75 2.79 6.43
C LYS A 20 13.62 1.63 5.45
N THR A 21 12.49 1.53 4.78
CA THR A 21 12.27 0.49 3.77
C THR A 21 13.19 0.69 2.57
N ILE A 22 13.28 1.89 2.03
CA ILE A 22 14.18 2.21 0.91
C ILE A 22 15.63 1.98 1.31
N GLU A 23 16.04 2.43 2.49
CA GLU A 23 17.40 2.19 3.01
C GLU A 23 17.73 0.70 3.03
N CYS A 24 16.82 -0.13 3.54
CA CYS A 24 16.98 -1.58 3.59
C CYS A 24 17.12 -2.19 2.18
N LEU A 25 16.25 -1.78 1.25
CA LEU A 25 16.30 -2.28 -0.12
C LEU A 25 17.59 -1.88 -0.83
N VAL A 26 18.02 -0.63 -0.71
CA VAL A 26 19.25 -0.13 -1.35
C VAL A 26 20.47 -0.92 -0.87
N LYS A 27 20.52 -1.29 0.40
CA LYS A 27 21.63 -2.06 0.97
C LYS A 27 21.63 -3.53 0.59
N ASN A 28 20.47 -4.11 0.30
CA ASN A 28 20.34 -5.57 0.24
C ASN A 28 19.82 -6.10 -1.10
N VAL A 29 19.25 -5.27 -1.96
CA VAL A 29 18.64 -5.70 -3.22
C VAL A 29 19.47 -5.22 -4.40
N PRO A 30 19.82 -6.12 -5.35
CA PRO A 30 20.54 -5.73 -6.56
C PRO A 30 19.80 -4.66 -7.36
N GLN A 31 20.53 -3.66 -7.85
CA GLN A 31 19.94 -2.54 -8.60
C GLN A 31 19.40 -2.94 -9.97
N ASP A 32 19.88 -4.03 -10.53
CA ASP A 32 19.43 -4.55 -11.83
C ASP A 32 18.14 -5.37 -11.74
N LEU A 33 17.60 -5.61 -10.53
CA LEU A 33 16.31 -6.23 -10.38
C LEU A 33 15.21 -5.33 -10.95
N PRO A 34 14.28 -5.85 -11.78
CA PRO A 34 13.28 -4.99 -12.43
C PRO A 34 12.24 -4.40 -11.49
N GLY A 35 11.86 -5.10 -10.43
CA GLY A 35 10.84 -4.59 -9.53
C GLY A 35 10.77 -5.31 -8.19
N VAL A 36 10.06 -4.67 -7.26
CA VAL A 36 9.78 -5.18 -5.92
C VAL A 36 8.28 -5.00 -5.67
N ALA A 37 7.60 -6.08 -5.28
CA ALA A 37 6.20 -6.05 -4.92
C ALA A 37 6.05 -6.30 -3.42
N PHE A 38 5.38 -5.38 -2.72
CA PHE A 38 5.20 -5.46 -1.28
C PHE A 38 3.92 -6.22 -0.91
N LEU A 39 4.01 -6.99 0.17
CA LEU A 39 2.84 -7.47 0.89
C LEU A 39 2.38 -6.38 1.87
N SER A 40 1.10 -6.39 2.24
CA SER A 40 0.57 -5.40 3.20
C SER A 40 0.96 -5.67 4.65
N GLY A 41 1.20 -6.94 5.01
CA GLY A 41 1.75 -7.33 6.32
C GLY A 41 0.88 -6.94 7.52
N GLY A 42 -0.44 -6.93 7.38
CA GLY A 42 -1.36 -6.56 8.46
C GLY A 42 -1.61 -5.07 8.61
N GLN A 43 -1.03 -4.23 7.76
CA GLN A 43 -1.35 -2.81 7.71
C GLN A 43 -2.79 -2.59 7.25
N SER A 44 -3.41 -1.47 7.67
CA SER A 44 -4.68 -1.05 7.08
C SER A 44 -4.52 -0.77 5.59
N ASP A 45 -5.61 -0.83 4.85
CA ASP A 45 -5.59 -0.59 3.40
C ASP A 45 -5.04 0.80 3.04
N VAL A 46 -5.55 1.85 3.68
CA VAL A 46 -5.08 3.22 3.43
C VAL A 46 -3.62 3.40 3.83
N LEU A 47 -3.20 2.83 4.95
CA LEU A 47 -1.82 2.95 5.42
C LEU A 47 -0.84 2.23 4.48
N ALA A 48 -1.20 1.03 4.01
CA ALA A 48 -0.38 0.30 3.04
C ALA A 48 -0.24 1.08 1.73
N THR A 49 -1.33 1.72 1.26
CA THR A 49 -1.31 2.62 0.10
C THR A 49 -0.39 3.82 0.34
N ALA A 50 -0.52 4.46 1.50
CA ALA A 50 0.28 5.64 1.84
C ALA A 50 1.78 5.34 1.91
N HIS A 51 2.16 4.21 2.50
CA HIS A 51 3.57 3.79 2.57
C HIS A 51 4.15 3.53 1.18
N LEU A 52 3.41 2.84 0.31
CA LEU A 52 3.86 2.59 -1.07
C LEU A 52 4.04 3.90 -1.83
N ASP A 53 3.10 4.81 -1.71
CA ASP A 53 3.18 6.13 -2.32
C ASP A 53 4.39 6.93 -1.84
N ALA A 54 4.59 6.97 -0.52
CA ALA A 54 5.71 7.69 0.08
C ALA A 54 7.06 7.18 -0.43
N MET A 55 7.21 5.85 -0.56
CA MET A 55 8.43 5.26 -1.12
C MET A 55 8.65 5.66 -2.58
N ASN A 56 7.61 5.64 -3.38
CA ASN A 56 7.71 6.03 -4.79
C ASN A 56 7.98 7.53 -4.96
N LYS A 57 7.53 8.37 -4.03
CA LYS A 57 7.85 9.80 -4.02
C LYS A 57 9.30 10.09 -3.65
N ILE A 58 9.94 9.25 -2.84
CA ILE A 58 11.37 9.38 -2.51
C ILE A 58 12.21 9.22 -3.78
N GLY A 59 11.97 8.20 -4.57
CA GLY A 59 12.73 7.94 -5.79
C GLY A 59 14.20 7.58 -5.53
N GLY A 60 15.03 7.73 -6.56
CA GLY A 60 16.49 7.49 -6.47
C GLY A 60 16.89 6.02 -6.54
N PHE A 61 16.00 5.14 -6.94
CA PHE A 61 16.23 3.70 -7.14
C PHE A 61 15.74 3.28 -8.52
N SER A 62 16.24 2.15 -9.01
CA SER A 62 15.93 1.65 -10.37
C SER A 62 14.71 0.72 -10.41
N TRP A 63 14.33 0.12 -9.27
CA TRP A 63 13.22 -0.84 -9.23
C TRP A 63 11.86 -0.17 -9.42
N LYS A 64 10.93 -0.89 -10.02
CA LYS A 64 9.52 -0.56 -9.95
C LYS A 64 8.98 -1.05 -8.60
N LEU A 65 8.50 -0.14 -7.75
CA LEU A 65 7.87 -0.53 -6.49
C LEU A 65 6.37 -0.64 -6.70
N SER A 66 5.84 -1.83 -6.46
CA SER A 66 4.43 -2.14 -6.67
C SER A 66 3.88 -2.91 -5.46
N PHE A 67 2.68 -3.42 -5.59
CA PHE A 67 1.96 -4.07 -4.52
C PHE A 67 1.49 -5.48 -4.91
N SER A 68 1.48 -6.36 -3.93
CA SER A 68 0.85 -7.67 -4.00
C SER A 68 -0.01 -7.82 -2.72
N TYR A 69 -0.92 -6.89 -2.53
CA TYR A 69 -1.75 -6.81 -1.34
C TYR A 69 -2.90 -7.80 -1.40
N GLY A 70 -3.07 -8.59 -0.35
CA GLY A 70 -4.23 -9.47 -0.18
C GLY A 70 -5.32 -8.73 0.60
N ARG A 71 -5.24 -8.80 1.94
CA ARG A 71 -6.25 -8.18 2.81
C ARG A 71 -6.40 -6.67 2.59
N ALA A 72 -5.31 -5.96 2.41
CA ALA A 72 -5.36 -4.51 2.19
C ALA A 72 -6.03 -4.14 0.87
N LEU A 73 -6.05 -5.03 -0.13
CA LEU A 73 -6.79 -4.80 -1.37
C LEU A 73 -8.28 -5.12 -1.21
N GLN A 74 -8.62 -6.14 -0.44
CA GLN A 74 -9.96 -6.72 -0.40
C GLN A 74 -10.80 -6.30 0.81
N ALA A 75 -10.20 -5.77 1.87
CA ALA A 75 -10.86 -5.56 3.15
C ALA A 75 -12.14 -4.72 3.04
N ALA A 76 -12.08 -3.58 2.35
CA ALA A 76 -13.23 -2.70 2.18
C ALA A 76 -14.34 -3.36 1.35
N ALA A 77 -13.96 -4.10 0.30
CA ALA A 77 -14.91 -4.82 -0.54
C ALA A 77 -15.64 -5.93 0.25
N LEU A 78 -14.89 -6.70 1.02
CA LEU A 78 -15.48 -7.77 1.85
C LEU A 78 -16.44 -7.21 2.91
N LYS A 79 -16.05 -6.11 3.54
CA LYS A 79 -16.90 -5.43 4.53
C LYS A 79 -18.17 -4.90 3.88
N ALA A 80 -18.08 -4.26 2.73
CA ALA A 80 -19.23 -3.72 2.02
C ALA A 80 -20.16 -4.83 1.51
N TRP A 81 -19.58 -5.96 1.08
CA TRP A 81 -20.35 -7.10 0.61
C TRP A 81 -21.15 -7.78 1.73
N GLY A 82 -20.49 -8.13 2.83
CA GLY A 82 -21.12 -8.81 3.96
C GLY A 82 -21.81 -10.13 3.62
N GLY A 83 -21.45 -10.75 2.48
CA GLY A 83 -22.04 -12.01 2.01
C GLY A 83 -23.42 -11.85 1.40
N LYS A 84 -23.86 -10.64 1.06
CA LYS A 84 -25.20 -10.36 0.54
C LYS A 84 -25.17 -10.01 -0.94
N SER A 85 -26.01 -10.67 -1.73
CA SER A 85 -26.09 -10.45 -3.19
C SER A 85 -26.49 -9.02 -3.55
N GLU A 86 -27.32 -8.36 -2.73
CA GLU A 86 -27.71 -6.96 -2.94
C GLU A 86 -26.54 -5.97 -2.83
N ASN A 87 -25.44 -6.38 -2.18
CA ASN A 87 -24.27 -5.53 -1.96
C ASN A 87 -23.13 -5.74 -2.98
N VAL A 88 -23.35 -6.56 -4.02
CA VAL A 88 -22.28 -6.92 -4.97
C VAL A 88 -21.72 -5.68 -5.67
N PHE A 89 -22.58 -4.78 -6.15
CA PHE A 89 -22.10 -3.58 -6.87
C PHE A 89 -21.30 -2.64 -5.97
N ILE A 90 -21.73 -2.47 -4.72
CA ILE A 90 -21.01 -1.64 -3.74
C ILE A 90 -19.64 -2.27 -3.44
N ALA A 91 -19.58 -3.58 -3.28
CA ALA A 91 -18.33 -4.30 -3.02
C ALA A 91 -17.36 -4.18 -4.19
N GLN A 92 -17.86 -4.32 -5.42
CA GLN A 92 -17.04 -4.14 -6.63
C GLN A 92 -16.49 -2.73 -6.75
N ASP A 93 -17.29 -1.73 -6.41
CA ASP A 93 -16.86 -0.33 -6.41
C ASP A 93 -15.76 -0.09 -5.37
N GLU A 94 -15.88 -0.65 -4.17
CA GLU A 94 -14.84 -0.57 -3.13
C GLU A 94 -13.53 -1.22 -3.59
N LEU A 95 -13.60 -2.38 -4.24
CA LEU A 95 -12.41 -3.05 -4.78
C LEU A 95 -11.74 -2.21 -5.86
N SER A 96 -12.52 -1.68 -6.79
CA SER A 96 -12.02 -0.83 -7.88
C SER A 96 -11.36 0.44 -7.33
N HIS A 97 -11.96 1.06 -6.32
CA HIS A 97 -11.40 2.25 -5.69
C HIS A 97 -10.04 1.94 -5.05
N ARG A 98 -9.95 0.86 -4.26
CA ARG A 98 -8.68 0.49 -3.63
C ARG A 98 -7.61 0.14 -4.66
N ALA A 99 -7.98 -0.56 -5.71
CA ALA A 99 -7.04 -0.88 -6.79
C ALA A 99 -6.52 0.39 -7.48
N GLU A 100 -7.39 1.38 -7.72
CA GLU A 100 -6.98 2.65 -8.30
C GLU A 100 -6.05 3.44 -7.37
N MET A 101 -6.36 3.49 -6.07
CA MET A 101 -5.49 4.16 -5.09
C MET A 101 -4.10 3.51 -5.03
N ASN A 102 -4.04 2.19 -5.04
CA ASN A 102 -2.77 1.46 -5.07
C ASN A 102 -2.00 1.66 -6.37
N LYS A 103 -2.69 1.75 -7.50
CA LYS A 103 -2.07 2.11 -8.78
C LYS A 103 -1.42 3.48 -8.71
N LEU A 104 -2.12 4.48 -8.20
CA LEU A 104 -1.58 5.83 -8.02
C LEU A 104 -0.39 5.82 -7.07
N ALA A 105 -0.46 5.06 -5.98
CA ALA A 105 0.65 4.90 -5.04
C ALA A 105 1.89 4.28 -5.71
N SER A 106 1.70 3.32 -6.61
CA SER A 106 2.82 2.72 -7.35
C SER A 106 3.51 3.71 -8.30
N LEU A 107 2.85 4.82 -8.62
CA LEU A 107 3.37 5.90 -9.44
C LEU A 107 3.81 7.12 -8.63
N GLY A 108 3.65 7.10 -7.30
CA GLY A 108 3.93 8.26 -6.45
C GLY A 108 2.95 9.41 -6.67
N GLN A 109 1.72 9.10 -7.07
CA GLN A 109 0.68 10.09 -7.44
C GLN A 109 -0.55 10.04 -6.55
N TRP A 110 -0.51 9.26 -5.48
CA TRP A 110 -1.61 9.18 -4.54
C TRP A 110 -1.57 10.36 -3.57
N GLU A 111 -2.75 10.89 -3.27
CA GLU A 111 -2.96 11.92 -2.24
C GLU A 111 -4.09 11.44 -1.33
N LYS A 112 -4.00 11.79 -0.05
CA LYS A 112 -4.98 11.36 0.95
C LYS A 112 -6.41 11.76 0.59
N ASP A 113 -6.59 12.94 -0.01
CA ASP A 113 -7.90 13.46 -0.38
C ASP A 113 -8.60 12.60 -1.44
N LEU A 114 -7.85 11.82 -2.21
CA LEU A 114 -8.41 10.91 -3.22
C LEU A 114 -9.15 9.72 -2.60
N GLU A 115 -8.95 9.45 -1.30
CA GLU A 115 -9.68 8.42 -0.57
C GLU A 115 -11.16 8.79 -0.39
N GLU A 116 -11.48 10.06 -0.39
CA GLU A 116 -12.85 10.55 -0.26
C GLU A 116 -13.57 10.50 -1.59
N ARG A 117 -14.84 10.02 -1.54
CA ARG A 117 -15.68 9.84 -2.73
C ARG A 117 -17.06 10.41 -2.52
#